data_8111be2f4f7adf4c3ebf14e472788371
#
_entry.id   8111be2f4f7adf4c3ebf14e472788371
#
_cell.length_a   1.000
_cell.length_b   1.000
_cell.length_c   1.000
_cell.angle_alpha   90.00
_cell.angle_beta   90.00
_cell.angle_gamma   90.00
#
_symmetry.space_group_name_H-M   'P 1'
#
loop_
_entity.id
_entity.type
_entity.pdbx_description
1 polymer ?
#
loop_
_entity_poly.entity_id
_entity_poly.type
_entity_poly.pdbx_seq_one_letter_code
_entity_poly.pdbx_strand_id
1 'polypeptide(L)'
;MQQITKEQIQIISNIVEKCPDGTELSIALIKDDLTINYGIKWNNGSIIPIENEASFFEIGSITKLFTATILVKVLKRHGISLDEEINKYLNVSINNGEKFTFRTLANHTAGLPPDPESIEFDETSENPFVHFKKSNFIYYIKNELIVDEEKKGKWSYSNVGIAILGYALTLIEKKDFREMVDSYVFSVYDMPTSTYNRSSINGVVVSGQNSKGEPISPWGFAEMDAPVGGVLSTVKELSKFVMANFDEREEALKDTRKRTYIGQDYFDVALCWGIIKTKNYHFHGGATRGHGSMLILNQQKKNGVIVLSNISAYHKEIRELRNLGIELLDSM
;
A
#
# COMPACT_ATOMS: atom_id res chain seq x y z
N MET A 1 -25.65 -15.65 9.33
CA MET A 1 -24.30 -15.17 9.00
C MET A 1 -24.05 -15.52 7.54
N GLN A 2 -23.71 -14.54 6.71
CA GLN A 2 -23.22 -14.83 5.35
C GLN A 2 -21.89 -15.57 5.48
N GLN A 3 -21.75 -16.68 4.78
CA GLN A 3 -20.51 -17.48 4.75
C GLN A 3 -19.89 -17.35 3.36
N ILE A 4 -18.58 -17.60 3.29
CA ILE A 4 -17.89 -17.69 2.00
C ILE A 4 -18.52 -18.79 1.13
N THR A 5 -18.71 -18.49 -0.16
CA THR A 5 -19.36 -19.41 -1.10
C THR A 5 -18.37 -20.45 -1.64
N LYS A 6 -18.89 -21.56 -2.19
CA LYS A 6 -18.06 -22.55 -2.87
C LYS A 6 -17.29 -21.97 -4.06
N GLU A 7 -17.90 -21.05 -4.79
CA GLU A 7 -17.27 -20.34 -5.90
C GLU A 7 -16.07 -19.52 -5.41
N GLN A 8 -16.24 -18.75 -4.34
CA GLN A 8 -15.15 -17.96 -3.74
C GLN A 8 -14.02 -18.84 -3.22
N ILE A 9 -14.33 -19.99 -2.62
CA ILE A 9 -13.33 -20.98 -2.20
C ILE A 9 -12.56 -21.49 -3.42
N GLN A 10 -13.24 -21.79 -4.54
CA GLN A 10 -12.58 -22.24 -5.76
C GLN A 10 -11.65 -21.16 -6.35
N ILE A 11 -12.08 -19.89 -6.36
CA ILE A 11 -11.24 -18.74 -6.77
C ILE A 11 -9.95 -18.69 -5.93
N ILE A 12 -10.06 -18.84 -4.62
CA ILE A 12 -8.92 -18.85 -3.70
C ILE A 12 -8.01 -20.06 -4.00
N SER A 13 -8.58 -21.27 -4.20
CA SER A 13 -7.83 -22.49 -4.48
C SER A 13 -6.94 -22.34 -5.71
N ASN A 14 -7.47 -21.77 -6.78
CA ASN A 14 -6.74 -21.60 -8.05
C ASN A 14 -5.43 -20.80 -7.91
N ILE A 15 -5.32 -20.00 -6.87
CA ILE A 15 -4.11 -19.21 -6.57
C ILE A 15 -3.20 -19.95 -5.59
N VAL A 16 -3.74 -20.44 -4.46
CA VAL A 16 -2.89 -20.98 -3.39
C VAL A 16 -2.25 -22.32 -3.77
N GLU A 17 -2.86 -23.11 -4.67
CA GLU A 17 -2.30 -24.35 -5.21
C GLU A 17 -0.96 -24.15 -5.94
N LYS A 18 -0.67 -22.93 -6.36
CA LYS A 18 0.59 -22.55 -7.03
C LYS A 18 1.63 -21.96 -6.06
N CYS A 19 1.23 -21.78 -4.80
CA CYS A 19 2.06 -21.19 -3.76
C CYS A 19 2.80 -22.27 -2.95
N PRO A 20 3.89 -21.92 -2.27
CA PRO A 20 4.59 -22.85 -1.39
C PRO A 20 3.72 -23.33 -0.23
N ASP A 21 4.04 -24.51 0.31
CA ASP A 21 3.45 -24.97 1.57
C ASP A 21 3.70 -23.96 2.69
N GLY A 22 2.74 -23.84 3.60
CA GLY A 22 2.76 -22.86 4.67
C GLY A 22 2.27 -21.46 4.24
N THR A 23 1.86 -21.28 2.97
CA THR A 23 1.23 -20.03 2.56
C THR A 23 -0.06 -19.79 3.34
N GLU A 24 -0.16 -18.64 3.95
CA GLU A 24 -1.35 -18.16 4.66
C GLU A 24 -1.97 -16.99 3.92
N LEU A 25 -3.31 -17.03 3.76
CA LEU A 25 -4.09 -15.89 3.33
C LEU A 25 -5.05 -15.49 4.45
N SER A 26 -5.17 -14.19 4.69
CA SER A 26 -6.25 -13.60 5.46
C SER A 26 -7.06 -12.73 4.51
N ILE A 27 -8.35 -13.01 4.38
CA ILE A 27 -9.23 -12.39 3.39
C ILE A 27 -10.43 -11.74 4.10
N ALA A 28 -10.75 -10.52 3.72
CA ALA A 28 -12.00 -9.87 4.10
C ALA A 28 -12.82 -9.55 2.84
N LEU A 29 -14.06 -10.02 2.82
CA LEU A 29 -15.07 -9.64 1.84
C LEU A 29 -16.02 -8.66 2.53
N ILE A 30 -16.09 -7.44 2.01
CA ILE A 30 -16.80 -6.32 2.64
C ILE A 30 -17.95 -5.90 1.74
N LYS A 31 -19.15 -5.80 2.32
CA LYS A 31 -20.33 -5.27 1.63
C LYS A 31 -21.12 -4.39 2.56
N ASP A 32 -21.26 -3.12 2.19
CA ASP A 32 -21.83 -2.07 3.04
C ASP A 32 -21.07 -1.98 4.39
N ASP A 33 -21.68 -2.32 5.49
CA ASP A 33 -21.12 -2.37 6.85
C ASP A 33 -20.83 -3.80 7.34
N LEU A 34 -20.98 -4.80 6.46
CA LEU A 34 -20.75 -6.20 6.80
C LEU A 34 -19.40 -6.69 6.27
N THR A 35 -18.72 -7.48 7.08
CA THR A 35 -17.45 -8.14 6.71
C THR A 35 -17.57 -9.65 6.92
N ILE A 36 -17.19 -10.41 5.90
CA ILE A 36 -16.94 -11.85 6.01
C ILE A 36 -15.44 -12.04 5.99
N ASN A 37 -14.89 -12.58 7.07
CA ASN A 37 -13.48 -12.93 7.15
C ASN A 37 -13.29 -14.41 6.81
N TYR A 38 -12.23 -14.71 6.05
CA TYR A 38 -11.86 -16.08 5.72
C TYR A 38 -10.34 -16.21 5.72
N GLY A 39 -9.84 -16.99 6.66
CA GLY A 39 -8.43 -17.32 6.78
C GLY A 39 -8.15 -18.73 6.25
N ILE A 40 -7.05 -18.91 5.55
CA ILE A 40 -6.59 -20.21 5.09
C ILE A 40 -5.09 -20.36 5.28
N LYS A 41 -4.70 -21.64 5.44
CA LYS A 41 -3.32 -22.09 5.30
C LYS A 41 -3.26 -23.17 4.24
N TRP A 42 -2.38 -22.98 3.25
CA TRP A 42 -2.06 -24.01 2.26
C TRP A 42 -1.03 -24.97 2.85
N ASN A 43 -1.33 -26.26 2.88
CA ASN A 43 -0.44 -27.24 3.43
C ASN A 43 -0.65 -28.64 2.78
N ASN A 44 0.40 -29.21 2.23
CA ASN A 44 0.43 -30.55 1.63
C ASN A 44 -0.74 -30.80 0.64
N GLY A 45 -0.95 -29.85 -0.28
CA GLY A 45 -1.99 -29.96 -1.32
C GLY A 45 -3.42 -29.76 -0.81
N SER A 46 -3.61 -29.16 0.37
CA SER A 46 -4.92 -28.95 0.96
C SER A 46 -5.06 -27.54 1.54
N ILE A 47 -6.25 -26.96 1.40
CA ILE A 47 -6.64 -25.74 2.09
C ILE A 47 -7.14 -26.10 3.48
N ILE A 48 -6.49 -25.52 4.49
CA ILE A 48 -6.89 -25.64 5.89
C ILE A 48 -7.47 -24.28 6.31
N PRO A 49 -8.78 -24.21 6.61
CA PRO A 49 -9.37 -22.99 7.18
C PRO A 49 -8.75 -22.68 8.55
N ILE A 50 -8.41 -21.42 8.78
CA ILE A 50 -7.86 -20.91 10.04
C ILE A 50 -8.51 -19.58 10.41
N GLU A 51 -8.46 -19.25 11.70
CA GLU A 51 -8.89 -17.93 12.18
C GLU A 51 -7.66 -17.02 12.25
N ASN A 52 -7.52 -16.09 11.30
CA ASN A 52 -6.39 -15.18 11.23
C ASN A 52 -6.78 -13.74 10.85
N GLU A 53 -8.05 -13.37 11.00
CA GLU A 53 -8.55 -12.02 10.69
C GLU A 53 -7.94 -10.94 11.59
N ALA A 54 -7.43 -11.33 12.77
CA ALA A 54 -6.72 -10.46 13.71
C ALA A 54 -5.19 -10.67 13.68
N SER A 55 -4.68 -11.52 12.77
CA SER A 55 -3.24 -11.71 12.59
C SER A 55 -2.64 -10.58 11.75
N PHE A 56 -1.45 -10.14 12.15
CA PHE A 56 -0.74 -9.02 11.52
C PHE A 56 0.11 -9.50 10.35
N PHE A 57 0.01 -8.74 9.27
CA PHE A 57 0.84 -8.86 8.08
C PHE A 57 1.52 -7.53 7.77
N GLU A 58 2.66 -7.55 7.11
CA GLU A 58 3.21 -6.37 6.47
C GLU A 58 2.35 -6.03 5.26
N ILE A 59 1.72 -4.84 5.25
CA ILE A 59 0.81 -4.46 4.16
C ILE A 59 1.53 -3.79 2.99
N GLY A 60 2.84 -3.58 3.11
CA GLY A 60 3.67 -2.98 2.07
C GLY A 60 3.07 -1.68 1.54
N SER A 61 3.02 -1.56 0.23
CA SER A 61 2.59 -0.33 -0.45
C SER A 61 1.13 0.06 -0.27
N ILE A 62 0.26 -0.74 0.36
CA ILE A 62 -1.07 -0.26 0.80
C ILE A 62 -0.91 0.95 1.73
N THR A 63 0.21 1.07 2.45
CA THR A 63 0.60 2.26 3.24
C THR A 63 0.47 3.56 2.45
N LYS A 64 0.70 3.55 1.13
CA LYS A 64 0.60 4.76 0.29
C LYS A 64 -0.82 5.34 0.23
N LEU A 65 -1.84 4.52 0.46
CA LEU A 65 -3.22 5.00 0.58
C LEU A 65 -3.40 5.89 1.82
N PHE A 66 -2.68 5.56 2.90
CA PHE A 66 -2.65 6.41 4.09
C PHE A 66 -1.89 7.70 3.83
N THR A 67 -0.77 7.62 3.09
CA THR A 67 0.00 8.81 2.64
C THR A 67 -0.87 9.75 1.80
N ALA A 68 -1.65 9.21 0.85
CA ALA A 68 -2.59 10.01 0.06
C ALA A 68 -3.68 10.65 0.91
N THR A 69 -4.18 9.93 1.92
CA THR A 69 -5.18 10.47 2.86
C THR A 69 -4.61 11.63 3.68
N ILE A 70 -3.40 11.48 4.19
CA ILE A 70 -2.68 12.54 4.92
C ILE A 70 -2.43 13.74 4.00
N LEU A 71 -1.97 13.48 2.76
CA LEU A 71 -1.75 14.52 1.76
C LEU A 71 -2.99 15.41 1.61
N VAL A 72 -4.14 14.82 1.32
CA VAL A 72 -5.37 15.59 1.12
C VAL A 72 -5.77 16.37 2.37
N LYS A 73 -5.70 15.76 3.55
CA LYS A 73 -6.02 16.41 4.83
C LYS A 73 -5.08 17.58 5.13
N VAL A 74 -3.77 17.40 4.93
CA VAL A 74 -2.76 18.44 5.18
C VAL A 74 -2.93 19.59 4.19
N LEU A 75 -3.02 19.31 2.90
CA LEU A 75 -3.19 20.36 1.90
C LEU A 75 -4.46 21.18 2.14
N LYS A 76 -5.58 20.53 2.45
CA LYS A 76 -6.84 21.21 2.78
C LYS A 76 -6.70 22.10 4.02
N ARG A 77 -6.04 21.60 5.07
CA ARG A 77 -5.81 22.32 6.33
C ARG A 77 -4.99 23.60 6.13
N HIS A 78 -3.98 23.55 5.27
CA HIS A 78 -3.05 24.65 5.02
C HIS A 78 -3.43 25.52 3.81
N GLY A 79 -4.53 25.22 3.11
CA GLY A 79 -4.94 25.95 1.90
C GLY A 79 -3.97 25.80 0.73
N ILE A 80 -3.25 24.68 0.66
CA ILE A 80 -2.24 24.38 -0.36
C ILE A 80 -2.91 23.65 -1.53
N SER A 81 -2.61 24.05 -2.76
CA SER A 81 -3.09 23.35 -3.95
C SER A 81 -2.34 22.04 -4.19
N LEU A 82 -3.07 21.03 -4.68
CA LEU A 82 -2.46 19.77 -5.14
C LEU A 82 -1.47 20.00 -6.30
N ASP A 83 -1.68 21.05 -7.10
CA ASP A 83 -0.82 21.43 -8.22
C ASP A 83 0.29 22.41 -7.83
N GLU A 84 0.39 22.75 -6.56
CA GLU A 84 1.46 23.60 -6.08
C GLU A 84 2.80 22.87 -6.09
N GLU A 85 3.86 23.65 -6.36
CA GLU A 85 5.23 23.14 -6.42
C GLU A 85 5.72 22.77 -5.02
N ILE A 86 6.00 21.47 -4.81
CA ILE A 86 6.39 20.90 -3.51
C ILE A 86 7.75 21.43 -3.03
N ASN A 87 8.61 21.85 -3.96
CA ASN A 87 9.94 22.38 -3.66
C ASN A 87 9.93 23.55 -2.68
N LYS A 88 8.84 24.32 -2.66
CA LYS A 88 8.64 25.44 -1.72
C LYS A 88 8.58 25.01 -0.25
N TYR A 89 8.23 23.75 -0.02
CA TYR A 89 8.03 23.16 1.31
C TYR A 89 9.19 22.28 1.74
N LEU A 90 10.18 22.06 0.86
CA LEU A 90 11.39 21.33 1.19
C LEU A 90 12.45 22.28 1.73
N ASN A 91 13.22 21.81 2.72
CA ASN A 91 14.39 22.53 3.25
C ASN A 91 15.71 22.10 2.57
N VAL A 92 15.60 21.51 1.39
CA VAL A 92 16.70 21.04 0.56
C VAL A 92 16.36 21.29 -0.90
N SER A 93 17.35 21.68 -1.70
CA SER A 93 17.20 21.77 -3.16
C SER A 93 17.26 20.36 -3.77
N ILE A 94 16.43 20.13 -4.76
CA ILE A 94 16.48 18.88 -5.54
C ILE A 94 17.56 19.02 -6.62
N ASN A 95 18.24 17.91 -6.92
CA ASN A 95 19.28 17.84 -7.94
C ASN A 95 18.79 18.44 -9.27
N ASN A 96 19.69 19.13 -9.96
CA ASN A 96 19.43 19.82 -11.24
C ASN A 96 18.27 20.85 -11.21
N GLY A 97 17.81 21.25 -10.01
CA GLY A 97 16.70 22.22 -9.88
C GLY A 97 15.34 21.66 -10.31
N GLU A 98 15.20 20.33 -10.35
CA GLU A 98 13.95 19.65 -10.71
C GLU A 98 12.78 20.09 -9.82
N LYS A 99 11.61 20.18 -10.42
CA LYS A 99 10.39 20.65 -9.79
C LYS A 99 9.26 19.65 -9.90
N PHE A 100 8.58 19.43 -8.80
CA PHE A 100 7.45 18.52 -8.72
C PHE A 100 6.25 19.19 -8.07
N THR A 101 5.05 18.71 -8.39
CA THR A 101 3.84 19.06 -7.63
C THR A 101 3.45 17.92 -6.71
N PHE A 102 2.64 18.21 -5.70
CA PHE A 102 2.06 17.16 -4.86
C PHE A 102 1.32 16.12 -5.71
N ARG A 103 0.61 16.56 -6.76
CA ARG A 103 -0.11 15.69 -7.69
C ARG A 103 0.83 14.74 -8.41
N THR A 104 1.90 15.24 -9.03
CA THR A 104 2.78 14.41 -9.87
C THR A 104 3.52 13.36 -9.06
N LEU A 105 3.81 13.63 -7.79
CA LEU A 105 4.38 12.65 -6.89
C LEU A 105 3.33 11.60 -6.46
N ALA A 106 2.14 12.03 -6.03
CA ALA A 106 1.10 11.13 -5.53
C ALA A 106 0.47 10.24 -6.62
N ASN A 107 0.52 10.64 -7.90
CA ASN A 107 0.01 9.83 -9.01
C ASN A 107 1.11 9.20 -9.86
N HIS A 108 2.37 9.28 -9.41
CA HIS A 108 3.52 8.67 -10.07
C HIS A 108 3.76 9.14 -11.52
N THR A 109 3.57 10.44 -11.79
CA THR A 109 3.83 11.02 -13.13
C THR A 109 5.01 11.99 -13.16
N ALA A 110 5.82 11.99 -12.12
CA ALA A 110 6.96 12.90 -11.99
C ALA A 110 8.21 12.48 -12.77
N GLY A 111 8.22 11.30 -13.40
CA GLY A 111 9.40 10.76 -14.09
C GLY A 111 10.50 10.27 -13.16
N LEU A 112 10.16 9.98 -11.90
CA LEU A 112 11.11 9.54 -10.89
C LEU A 112 11.39 8.04 -10.98
N PRO A 113 12.61 7.59 -10.59
CA PRO A 113 12.94 6.17 -10.52
C PRO A 113 12.05 5.47 -9.46
N PRO A 114 11.86 4.15 -9.59
CA PRO A 114 11.10 3.39 -8.58
C PRO A 114 11.74 3.48 -7.20
N ASP A 115 13.05 3.30 -7.12
CA ASP A 115 13.85 3.35 -5.91
C ASP A 115 15.21 3.99 -6.22
N PRO A 116 16.01 4.44 -5.22
CA PRO A 116 17.37 4.88 -5.45
C PRO A 116 18.22 3.76 -6.06
N GLU A 117 19.04 4.08 -7.07
CA GLU A 117 19.91 3.09 -7.74
C GLU A 117 20.90 2.40 -6.79
N SER A 118 21.24 3.04 -5.68
CA SER A 118 22.10 2.47 -4.64
C SER A 118 21.44 1.39 -3.78
N ILE A 119 20.12 1.16 -3.96
CA ILE A 119 19.37 0.13 -3.22
C ILE A 119 19.17 -1.07 -4.15
N GLU A 120 19.86 -2.15 -3.88
CA GLU A 120 19.64 -3.43 -4.55
C GLU A 120 18.55 -4.21 -3.80
N PHE A 121 17.49 -4.57 -4.52
CA PHE A 121 16.42 -5.39 -4.04
C PHE A 121 16.59 -6.82 -4.56
N ASP A 122 17.13 -7.69 -3.74
CA ASP A 122 17.08 -9.13 -3.99
C ASP A 122 16.56 -9.87 -2.74
N GLU A 123 16.15 -11.12 -2.92
CA GLU A 123 15.59 -11.94 -1.84
C GLU A 123 16.65 -12.31 -0.79
N THR A 124 17.92 -12.28 -1.15
CA THR A 124 19.05 -12.71 -0.30
C THR A 124 19.70 -11.52 0.42
N SER A 125 19.48 -10.30 -0.06
CA SER A 125 20.07 -9.10 0.54
C SER A 125 19.60 -8.91 1.98
N GLU A 126 20.50 -8.45 2.82
CA GLU A 126 20.10 -7.84 4.09
C GLU A 126 19.16 -6.67 3.81
N ASN A 127 18.39 -6.27 4.82
CA ASN A 127 17.38 -5.23 4.70
C ASN A 127 17.89 -3.98 3.94
N PRO A 128 17.44 -3.72 2.70
CA PRO A 128 17.97 -2.63 1.88
C PRO A 128 17.62 -1.25 2.45
N PHE A 129 16.56 -1.15 3.25
CA PHE A 129 16.08 0.10 3.84
C PHE A 129 16.83 0.53 5.09
N VAL A 130 17.67 -0.32 5.71
CA VAL A 130 18.42 0.00 6.94
C VAL A 130 19.29 1.25 6.77
N HIS A 131 19.81 1.45 5.58
CA HIS A 131 20.70 2.54 5.26
C HIS A 131 19.99 3.80 4.75
N PHE A 132 18.67 3.76 4.51
CA PHE A 132 17.91 4.89 3.97
C PHE A 132 17.44 5.86 5.07
N LYS A 133 18.40 6.25 5.92
CA LYS A 133 18.19 7.28 6.95
C LYS A 133 17.96 8.64 6.30
N LYS A 134 17.38 9.57 7.04
CA LYS A 134 17.08 10.93 6.59
C LYS A 134 18.29 11.64 5.93
N SER A 135 19.49 11.49 6.50
CA SER A 135 20.71 12.08 5.92
C SER A 135 21.04 11.53 4.53
N ASN A 136 20.91 10.22 4.35
CA ASN A 136 21.18 9.55 3.08
C ASN A 136 20.12 9.93 2.03
N PHE A 137 18.84 10.00 2.44
CA PHE A 137 17.77 10.46 1.59
C PHE A 137 17.97 11.91 1.13
N ILE A 138 18.30 12.83 2.04
CA ILE A 138 18.59 14.23 1.71
C ILE A 138 19.79 14.34 0.76
N TYR A 139 20.86 13.56 1.01
CA TYR A 139 22.00 13.50 0.11
C TYR A 139 21.60 13.03 -1.29
N TYR A 140 20.84 11.95 -1.37
CA TYR A 140 20.34 11.38 -2.62
C TYR A 140 19.51 12.38 -3.42
N ILE A 141 18.46 12.98 -2.85
CA ILE A 141 17.59 13.91 -3.58
C ILE A 141 18.33 15.18 -4.01
N LYS A 142 19.37 15.58 -3.27
CA LYS A 142 20.17 16.79 -3.57
C LYS A 142 21.23 16.56 -4.64
N ASN A 143 21.85 15.38 -4.68
CA ASN A 143 23.08 15.17 -5.46
C ASN A 143 22.94 14.07 -6.52
N GLU A 144 22.08 13.08 -6.34
CA GLU A 144 22.05 11.87 -7.14
C GLU A 144 20.74 11.66 -7.90
N LEU A 145 19.62 12.21 -7.41
CA LEU A 145 18.31 12.01 -8.03
C LEU A 145 18.33 12.45 -9.49
N ILE A 146 18.00 11.51 -10.36
CA ILE A 146 17.86 11.74 -11.82
C ILE A 146 16.40 11.53 -12.19
N VAL A 147 15.89 12.47 -12.97
CA VAL A 147 14.54 12.41 -13.53
C VAL A 147 14.63 11.90 -14.96
N ASP A 148 13.78 10.94 -15.28
CA ASP A 148 13.62 10.43 -16.64
C ASP A 148 12.63 11.32 -17.40
N GLU A 149 13.15 12.20 -18.23
CA GLU A 149 12.36 13.16 -19.03
C GLU A 149 11.33 12.47 -19.93
N GLU A 150 11.62 11.26 -20.41
CA GLU A 150 10.68 10.52 -21.27
C GLU A 150 9.48 9.99 -20.47
N LYS A 151 9.62 9.84 -19.15
CA LYS A 151 8.56 9.39 -18.24
C LYS A 151 7.81 10.53 -17.57
N LYS A 152 8.29 11.78 -17.67
CA LYS A 152 7.52 12.94 -17.16
C LYS A 152 6.13 13.02 -17.82
N GLY A 153 5.11 13.17 -16.99
CA GLY A 153 3.73 13.17 -17.46
C GLY A 153 3.16 11.81 -17.85
N LYS A 154 3.93 10.73 -17.74
CA LYS A 154 3.48 9.35 -17.90
C LYS A 154 3.54 8.63 -16.57
N TRP A 155 2.65 7.69 -16.37
CA TRP A 155 2.67 6.89 -15.15
C TRP A 155 3.92 5.99 -15.08
N SER A 156 4.68 6.16 -14.02
CA SER A 156 5.86 5.34 -13.70
C SER A 156 5.98 5.24 -12.17
N TYR A 157 5.66 4.07 -11.63
CA TYR A 157 5.63 3.85 -10.18
C TYR A 157 6.95 4.25 -9.51
N SER A 158 6.88 5.03 -8.43
CA SER A 158 8.05 5.54 -7.72
C SER A 158 7.84 5.58 -6.21
N ASN A 159 8.64 4.82 -5.48
CA ASN A 159 8.77 4.92 -4.02
C ASN A 159 9.49 6.22 -3.64
N VAL A 160 10.49 6.64 -4.44
CA VAL A 160 11.21 7.90 -4.25
C VAL A 160 10.24 9.09 -4.24
N GLY A 161 9.30 9.13 -5.19
CA GLY A 161 8.29 10.18 -5.26
C GLY A 161 7.43 10.28 -4.01
N ILE A 162 7.01 9.12 -3.48
CA ILE A 162 6.21 9.06 -2.25
C ILE A 162 7.05 9.40 -1.00
N ALA A 163 8.33 9.04 -0.97
CA ALA A 163 9.23 9.45 0.11
C ALA A 163 9.44 10.97 0.13
N ILE A 164 9.64 11.61 -1.04
CA ILE A 164 9.71 13.08 -1.16
C ILE A 164 8.40 13.72 -0.70
N LEU A 165 7.26 13.18 -1.11
CA LEU A 165 5.94 13.63 -0.71
C LEU A 165 5.77 13.58 0.81
N GLY A 166 6.07 12.43 1.42
CA GLY A 166 5.97 12.25 2.86
C GLY A 166 6.91 13.19 3.62
N TYR A 167 8.14 13.38 3.13
CA TYR A 167 9.09 14.33 3.72
C TYR A 167 8.56 15.75 3.73
N ALA A 168 8.00 16.23 2.61
CA ALA A 168 7.39 17.57 2.56
C ALA A 168 6.23 17.69 3.57
N LEU A 169 5.39 16.66 3.69
CA LEU A 169 4.29 16.64 4.66
C LEU A 169 4.78 16.74 6.10
N THR A 170 5.91 16.07 6.45
CA THR A 170 6.52 16.20 7.78
C THR A 170 7.00 17.62 8.07
N LEU A 171 7.51 18.32 7.06
CA LEU A 171 7.97 19.71 7.20
C LEU A 171 6.81 20.70 7.32
N ILE A 172 5.71 20.49 6.57
CA ILE A 172 4.50 21.32 6.65
C ILE A 172 3.82 21.16 8.01
N GLU A 173 3.63 19.93 8.48
CA GLU A 173 2.95 19.63 9.76
C GLU A 173 3.86 19.75 10.99
N LYS A 174 5.19 19.76 10.78
CA LYS A 174 6.21 19.71 11.85
C LYS A 174 6.00 18.52 12.79
N LYS A 175 5.66 17.38 12.20
CA LYS A 175 5.40 16.10 12.88
C LYS A 175 6.14 14.96 12.20
N ASP A 176 6.49 13.91 12.96
CA ASP A 176 6.94 12.64 12.39
C ASP A 176 5.83 12.02 11.52
N PHE A 177 6.23 11.35 10.44
CA PHE A 177 5.26 10.77 9.51
C PHE A 177 4.41 9.67 10.16
N ARG A 178 5.00 8.85 11.02
CA ARG A 178 4.29 7.76 11.74
C ARG A 178 3.25 8.34 12.70
N GLU A 179 3.59 9.43 13.40
CA GLU A 179 2.63 10.16 14.24
C GLU A 179 1.47 10.76 13.42
N MET A 180 1.76 11.18 12.18
CA MET A 180 0.69 11.63 11.27
C MET A 180 -0.22 10.47 10.86
N VAL A 181 0.33 9.29 10.54
CA VAL A 181 -0.50 8.13 10.24
C VAL A 181 -1.39 7.75 11.41
N ASP A 182 -0.84 7.73 12.64
CA ASP A 182 -1.62 7.45 13.85
C ASP A 182 -2.77 8.46 14.03
N SER A 183 -2.49 9.77 13.86
CA SER A 183 -3.46 10.82 14.15
C SER A 183 -4.45 11.10 13.01
N TYR A 184 -4.05 10.94 11.74
CA TYR A 184 -4.89 11.25 10.58
C TYR A 184 -5.60 10.04 9.98
N VAL A 185 -5.10 8.83 10.28
CA VAL A 185 -5.63 7.58 9.71
C VAL A 185 -6.09 6.62 10.80
N PHE A 186 -5.18 6.08 11.60
CA PHE A 186 -5.52 5.00 12.53
C PHE A 186 -6.57 5.44 13.57
N SER A 187 -6.38 6.57 14.21
CA SER A 187 -7.35 7.10 15.19
C SER A 187 -8.67 7.53 14.55
N VAL A 188 -8.63 8.03 13.30
CA VAL A 188 -9.84 8.54 12.60
C VAL A 188 -10.72 7.41 12.09
N TYR A 189 -10.11 6.33 11.60
CA TYR A 189 -10.82 5.20 11.00
C TYR A 189 -10.91 3.97 11.90
N ASP A 190 -10.71 4.17 13.22
CA ASP A 190 -10.81 3.12 14.24
C ASP A 190 -9.91 1.90 13.95
N MET A 191 -8.63 2.16 13.67
CA MET A 191 -7.61 1.15 13.40
C MET A 191 -6.55 1.08 14.52
N PRO A 192 -6.94 0.91 15.80
CA PRO A 192 -6.06 1.12 16.96
C PRO A 192 -4.91 0.12 17.09
N THR A 193 -4.97 -1.00 16.37
CA THR A 193 -3.93 -2.03 16.42
C THR A 193 -2.95 -1.98 15.25
N SER A 194 -3.28 -1.24 14.19
CA SER A 194 -2.34 -1.00 13.08
C SER A 194 -1.14 -0.20 13.56
N THR A 195 0.06 -0.55 13.12
CA THR A 195 1.29 0.05 13.66
C THR A 195 2.48 -0.06 12.72
N TYR A 196 3.47 0.82 12.90
CA TYR A 196 4.83 0.67 12.35
C TYR A 196 5.77 -0.10 13.29
N ASN A 197 5.38 -0.27 14.56
CA ASN A 197 6.22 -0.86 15.58
C ASN A 197 5.85 -2.33 15.82
N ARG A 198 6.58 -3.24 15.19
CA ARG A 198 6.39 -4.69 15.38
C ARG A 198 6.47 -5.11 16.84
N SER A 199 7.32 -4.46 17.66
CA SER A 199 7.49 -4.83 19.07
C SER A 199 6.31 -4.41 19.96
N SER A 200 5.45 -3.51 19.51
CA SER A 200 4.25 -3.10 20.24
C SER A 200 3.03 -4.01 19.99
N ILE A 201 3.15 -4.96 19.06
CA ILE A 201 2.05 -5.84 18.69
C ILE A 201 1.79 -6.86 19.81
N ASN A 202 0.55 -6.83 20.33
CA ASN A 202 0.03 -7.87 21.21
C ASN A 202 -0.90 -8.79 20.39
N GLY A 203 -0.32 -9.74 19.68
CA GLY A 203 -1.05 -10.63 18.78
C GLY A 203 -0.11 -11.46 17.92
N VAL A 204 -0.69 -12.24 17.01
CA VAL A 204 0.07 -13.07 16.07
C VAL A 204 0.56 -12.20 14.92
N VAL A 205 1.87 -12.19 14.70
CA VAL A 205 2.47 -11.65 13.47
C VAL A 205 2.81 -12.83 12.59
N VAL A 206 2.19 -12.91 11.42
CA VAL A 206 2.44 -14.01 10.48
C VAL A 206 3.87 -13.91 9.96
N SER A 207 4.58 -15.04 9.98
CA SER A 207 5.93 -15.12 9.45
C SER A 207 5.91 -15.00 7.94
N GLY A 208 6.71 -14.08 7.40
CA GLY A 208 6.92 -13.98 5.97
C GLY A 208 7.67 -15.21 5.42
N GLN A 209 7.48 -15.50 4.14
CA GLN A 209 8.18 -16.57 3.43
C GLN A 209 9.01 -15.99 2.28
N ASN A 210 10.11 -16.66 1.91
CA ASN A 210 10.79 -16.41 0.65
C ASN A 210 10.04 -17.07 -0.52
N SER A 211 10.56 -16.94 -1.74
CA SER A 211 9.96 -17.53 -2.95
C SER A 211 9.89 -19.06 -2.95
N LYS A 212 10.59 -19.72 -2.02
CA LYS A 212 10.59 -21.19 -1.84
C LYS A 212 9.70 -21.66 -0.70
N GLY A 213 9.06 -20.73 0.05
CA GLY A 213 8.24 -21.06 1.21
C GLY A 213 9.02 -21.16 2.53
N GLU A 214 10.30 -20.80 2.57
CA GLU A 214 11.09 -20.80 3.79
C GLU A 214 10.84 -19.50 4.58
N PRO A 215 10.76 -19.58 5.93
CA PRO A 215 10.60 -18.39 6.76
C PRO A 215 11.71 -17.36 6.51
N ILE A 216 11.36 -16.10 6.43
CA ILE A 216 12.31 -15.02 6.14
C ILE A 216 12.13 -13.85 7.12
N SER A 217 13.27 -13.21 7.47
CA SER A 217 13.24 -12.01 8.31
C SER A 217 12.55 -10.86 7.58
N PRO A 218 11.72 -10.07 8.26
CA PRO A 218 11.06 -8.91 7.67
C PRO A 218 12.07 -7.83 7.28
N TRP A 219 11.69 -6.98 6.33
CA TRP A 219 12.38 -5.71 6.15
C TRP A 219 12.04 -4.76 7.29
N GLY A 220 13.05 -4.02 7.78
CA GLY A 220 12.84 -2.86 8.61
C GLY A 220 12.79 -1.61 7.74
N PHE A 221 11.78 -0.78 7.91
CA PHE A 221 11.63 0.46 7.17
C PHE A 221 12.24 1.62 7.96
N ALA A 222 13.14 2.38 7.35
CA ALA A 222 13.70 3.60 7.93
C ALA A 222 12.65 4.72 8.00
N GLU A 223 13.01 5.85 8.63
CA GLU A 223 12.12 7.01 8.79
C GLU A 223 11.56 7.49 7.44
N MET A 224 12.43 7.55 6.41
CA MET A 224 12.05 8.09 5.11
C MET A 224 11.23 7.14 4.24
N ASP A 225 11.18 5.85 4.61
CA ASP A 225 10.36 4.85 3.93
C ASP A 225 8.96 4.71 4.56
N ALA A 226 8.72 5.33 5.72
CA ALA A 226 7.43 5.27 6.39
C ALA A 226 6.25 5.69 5.50
N PRO A 227 6.34 6.71 4.61
CA PRO A 227 5.29 7.04 3.65
C PRO A 227 5.05 5.99 2.58
N VAL A 228 6.04 5.13 2.34
CA VAL A 228 6.08 4.17 1.23
C VAL A 228 5.55 2.81 1.65
N GLY A 229 5.87 2.37 2.89
CA GLY A 229 5.59 1.04 3.39
C GLY A 229 5.78 0.94 4.91
N GLY A 230 5.91 -0.29 5.41
CA GLY A 230 6.28 -0.57 6.79
C GLY A 230 5.15 -0.67 7.79
N VAL A 231 3.90 -0.42 7.41
CA VAL A 231 2.74 -0.66 8.29
C VAL A 231 2.48 -2.16 8.41
N LEU A 232 2.25 -2.59 9.66
CA LEU A 232 1.67 -3.88 9.99
C LEU A 232 0.20 -3.68 10.35
N SER A 233 -0.67 -4.48 9.74
CA SER A 233 -2.11 -4.39 9.96
C SER A 233 -2.77 -5.75 9.79
N THR A 234 -4.07 -5.81 10.04
CA THR A 234 -4.91 -7.00 9.92
C THR A 234 -6.04 -6.74 8.93
N VAL A 235 -6.67 -7.78 8.37
CA VAL A 235 -7.85 -7.57 7.52
C VAL A 235 -8.99 -6.91 8.30
N LYS A 236 -9.10 -7.19 9.60
CA LYS A 236 -10.08 -6.58 10.48
C LYS A 236 -9.90 -5.06 10.60
N GLU A 237 -8.68 -4.58 10.74
CA GLU A 237 -8.36 -3.15 10.80
C GLU A 237 -8.56 -2.48 9.43
N LEU A 238 -8.01 -3.08 8.37
CA LEU A 238 -8.13 -2.54 7.02
C LEU A 238 -9.59 -2.50 6.52
N SER A 239 -10.45 -3.42 6.98
CA SER A 239 -11.89 -3.38 6.66
C SER A 239 -12.55 -2.08 7.09
N LYS A 240 -12.15 -1.52 8.22
CA LYS A 240 -12.67 -0.23 8.70
C LYS A 240 -12.26 0.92 7.76
N PHE A 241 -11.02 0.91 7.28
CA PHE A 241 -10.56 1.87 6.27
C PHE A 241 -11.32 1.72 4.95
N VAL A 242 -11.60 0.49 4.51
CA VAL A 242 -12.42 0.24 3.31
C VAL A 242 -13.84 0.75 3.50
N MET A 243 -14.49 0.46 4.64
CA MET A 243 -15.84 0.94 4.96
C MET A 243 -15.89 2.47 5.01
N ALA A 244 -14.88 3.13 5.59
CA ALA A 244 -14.78 4.58 5.59
C ALA A 244 -14.74 5.16 4.15
N ASN A 245 -14.15 4.43 3.20
CA ASN A 245 -14.15 4.80 1.79
C ASN A 245 -15.54 4.74 1.12
N PHE A 246 -16.53 4.09 1.74
CA PHE A 246 -17.91 4.06 1.25
C PHE A 246 -18.74 5.26 1.74
N ASP A 247 -18.27 5.98 2.75
CA ASP A 247 -18.96 7.18 3.24
C ASP A 247 -18.65 8.39 2.33
N GLU A 248 -19.67 8.85 1.62
CA GLU A 248 -19.55 10.03 0.74
C GLU A 248 -19.26 11.35 1.48
N ARG A 249 -19.45 11.37 2.80
CA ARG A 249 -19.15 12.54 3.66
C ARG A 249 -17.66 12.64 3.99
N GLU A 250 -16.91 11.53 3.86
CA GLU A 250 -15.46 11.50 4.02
C GLU A 250 -14.76 12.12 2.80
N GLU A 251 -14.82 13.45 2.73
CA GLU A 251 -14.29 14.23 1.60
C GLU A 251 -12.82 13.92 1.30
N ALA A 252 -12.00 13.68 2.34
CA ALA A 252 -10.58 13.40 2.15
C ALA A 252 -10.37 12.09 1.39
N LEU A 253 -11.07 11.01 1.77
CA LEU A 253 -11.00 9.73 1.08
C LEU A 253 -11.58 9.83 -0.34
N LYS A 254 -12.67 10.56 -0.51
CA LYS A 254 -13.27 10.82 -1.83
C LYS A 254 -12.28 11.54 -2.75
N ASP A 255 -11.57 12.55 -2.24
CA ASP A 255 -10.59 13.30 -3.00
C ASP A 255 -9.37 12.44 -3.39
N THR A 256 -8.94 11.50 -2.54
CA THR A 256 -7.85 10.58 -2.90
C THR A 256 -8.21 9.69 -4.09
N ARG A 257 -9.49 9.35 -4.30
CA ARG A 257 -9.96 8.47 -5.37
C ARG A 257 -10.33 9.22 -6.66
N LYS A 258 -10.31 10.54 -6.68
CA LYS A 258 -10.53 11.31 -7.91
C LYS A 258 -9.44 11.02 -8.92
N ARG A 259 -9.84 10.63 -10.14
CA ARG A 259 -8.89 10.40 -11.24
C ARG A 259 -8.03 11.63 -11.49
N THR A 260 -6.72 11.45 -11.48
CA THR A 260 -5.72 12.50 -11.72
C THR A 260 -4.88 12.25 -12.96
N TYR A 261 -4.91 11.02 -13.49
CA TYR A 261 -4.19 10.63 -14.70
C TYR A 261 -4.97 9.56 -15.47
N ILE A 262 -5.07 9.73 -16.79
CA ILE A 262 -5.67 8.76 -17.71
C ILE A 262 -4.55 7.90 -18.28
N GLY A 263 -4.47 6.65 -17.85
CA GLY A 263 -3.49 5.69 -18.33
C GLY A 263 -3.75 5.27 -19.77
N GLN A 264 -2.74 4.78 -20.44
CA GLN A 264 -2.88 4.20 -21.78
C GLN A 264 -3.42 2.77 -21.74
N ASP A 265 -3.05 2.04 -20.68
CA ASP A 265 -3.39 0.64 -20.47
C ASP A 265 -4.78 0.46 -19.82
N TYR A 266 -4.96 -0.64 -19.09
CA TYR A 266 -6.23 -1.07 -18.50
C TYR A 266 -6.63 -0.30 -17.23
N PHE A 267 -5.74 0.53 -16.64
CA PHE A 267 -6.07 1.32 -15.46
C PHE A 267 -5.72 2.81 -15.61
N ASP A 268 -6.49 3.64 -14.93
CA ASP A 268 -6.23 5.04 -14.67
C ASP A 268 -5.64 5.20 -13.27
N VAL A 269 -5.19 6.40 -12.90
CA VAL A 269 -4.57 6.66 -11.60
C VAL A 269 -5.25 7.83 -10.90
N ALA A 270 -5.43 7.68 -9.59
CA ALA A 270 -5.78 8.74 -8.66
C ALA A 270 -4.59 9.03 -7.74
N LEU A 271 -4.78 9.53 -6.52
CA LEU A 271 -3.69 9.72 -5.57
C LEU A 271 -3.35 8.40 -4.90
N CYS A 272 -2.28 7.77 -5.32
CA CYS A 272 -1.86 6.41 -4.94
C CYS A 272 -2.87 5.29 -5.24
N TRP A 273 -4.01 5.55 -5.87
CA TRP A 273 -4.96 4.53 -6.28
C TRP A 273 -4.82 4.20 -7.76
N GLY A 274 -4.82 2.92 -8.11
CA GLY A 274 -5.14 2.45 -9.45
C GLY A 274 -6.65 2.37 -9.63
N ILE A 275 -7.16 2.63 -10.84
CA ILE A 275 -8.60 2.58 -11.18
C ILE A 275 -8.77 1.68 -12.39
N ILE A 276 -9.34 0.49 -12.23
CA ILE A 276 -9.63 -0.41 -13.36
C ILE A 276 -10.73 0.22 -14.21
N LYS A 277 -10.38 0.62 -15.43
CA LYS A 277 -11.27 1.41 -16.32
C LYS A 277 -12.61 0.75 -16.59
N THR A 278 -12.61 -0.55 -16.89
CA THR A 278 -13.80 -1.31 -17.29
C THR A 278 -14.78 -1.55 -16.14
N LYS A 279 -14.30 -1.49 -14.88
CA LYS A 279 -15.08 -1.84 -13.69
C LYS A 279 -15.22 -0.69 -12.70
N ASN A 280 -14.45 0.38 -12.88
CA ASN A 280 -14.32 1.49 -11.93
C ASN A 280 -13.96 1.02 -10.52
N TYR A 281 -13.11 -0.03 -10.41
CA TYR A 281 -12.59 -0.52 -9.15
C TYR A 281 -11.33 0.24 -8.78
N HIS A 282 -11.28 0.74 -7.55
CA HIS A 282 -10.09 1.36 -7.00
C HIS A 282 -9.26 0.31 -6.27
N PHE A 283 -7.96 0.27 -6.52
CA PHE A 283 -7.08 -0.75 -5.94
C PHE A 283 -5.70 -0.22 -5.60
N HIS A 284 -5.05 -0.88 -4.67
CA HIS A 284 -3.61 -0.83 -4.47
C HIS A 284 -3.11 -2.19 -3.95
N GLY A 285 -2.00 -2.66 -4.50
CA GLY A 285 -1.30 -3.84 -4.01
C GLY A 285 -0.11 -3.46 -3.15
N GLY A 286 0.31 -4.34 -2.29
CA GLY A 286 1.53 -4.19 -1.51
C GLY A 286 2.37 -5.45 -1.58
N ALA A 287 3.68 -5.28 -1.48
CA ALA A 287 4.61 -6.38 -1.37
C ALA A 287 5.80 -5.97 -0.50
N THR A 288 6.28 -6.90 0.29
CA THR A 288 7.52 -6.82 1.05
C THR A 288 8.32 -8.10 0.81
N ARG A 289 9.48 -8.22 1.45
CA ARG A 289 10.32 -9.40 1.29
C ARG A 289 9.56 -10.71 1.50
N GLY A 290 8.67 -10.75 2.49
CA GLY A 290 7.96 -11.96 2.87
C GLY A 290 6.44 -11.88 2.82
N HIS A 291 5.84 -10.76 2.39
CA HIS A 291 4.40 -10.58 2.39
C HIS A 291 3.90 -9.95 1.10
N GLY A 292 2.69 -10.33 0.73
CA GLY A 292 1.93 -9.71 -0.36
C GLY A 292 0.55 -9.30 0.12
N SER A 293 0.03 -8.23 -0.42
CA SER A 293 -1.28 -7.70 -0.05
C SER A 293 -2.03 -7.11 -1.24
N MET A 294 -3.34 -7.09 -1.14
CA MET A 294 -4.22 -6.43 -2.10
C MET A 294 -5.40 -5.81 -1.36
N LEU A 295 -5.71 -4.57 -1.70
CA LEU A 295 -6.93 -3.89 -1.32
C LEU A 295 -7.60 -3.39 -2.59
N ILE A 296 -8.86 -3.77 -2.79
CA ILE A 296 -9.66 -3.37 -3.95
C ILE A 296 -11.09 -3.09 -3.50
N LEU A 297 -11.70 -2.05 -4.07
CA LEU A 297 -13.07 -1.67 -3.73
C LEU A 297 -13.85 -1.11 -4.93
N ASN A 298 -15.16 -1.28 -4.87
CA ASN A 298 -16.12 -0.56 -5.69
C ASN A 298 -16.96 0.33 -4.76
N GLN A 299 -16.67 1.62 -4.80
CA GLN A 299 -17.34 2.59 -3.94
C GLN A 299 -18.84 2.70 -4.24
N GLN A 300 -19.25 2.61 -5.52
CA GLN A 300 -20.65 2.75 -5.91
C GLN A 300 -21.52 1.60 -5.39
N LYS A 301 -20.97 0.36 -5.40
CA LYS A 301 -21.64 -0.82 -4.88
C LYS A 301 -21.38 -1.05 -3.38
N LYS A 302 -20.53 -0.22 -2.76
CA LYS A 302 -20.08 -0.35 -1.38
C LYS A 302 -19.58 -1.76 -1.06
N ASN A 303 -18.80 -2.33 -1.96
CA ASN A 303 -18.15 -3.61 -1.72
C ASN A 303 -16.62 -3.49 -1.90
N GLY A 304 -15.90 -4.34 -1.19
CA GLY A 304 -14.45 -4.36 -1.23
C GLY A 304 -13.89 -5.71 -0.80
N VAL A 305 -12.65 -5.93 -1.20
CA VAL A 305 -11.89 -7.13 -0.85
C VAL A 305 -10.52 -6.73 -0.36
N ILE A 306 -10.09 -7.36 0.71
CA ILE A 306 -8.73 -7.29 1.23
C ILE A 306 -8.17 -8.70 1.22
N VAL A 307 -6.96 -8.84 0.70
CA VAL A 307 -6.17 -10.08 0.77
C VAL A 307 -4.83 -9.73 1.39
N LEU A 308 -4.51 -10.35 2.50
CA LEU A 308 -3.18 -10.31 3.10
C LEU A 308 -2.57 -11.70 3.03
N SER A 309 -1.30 -11.80 2.71
CA SER A 309 -0.60 -13.07 2.55
C SER A 309 0.85 -13.01 3.02
N ASN A 310 1.43 -14.15 3.31
CA ASN A 310 2.86 -14.31 3.49
C ASN A 310 3.58 -14.76 2.20
N ILE A 311 3.03 -14.37 1.03
CA ILE A 311 3.66 -14.59 -0.27
C ILE A 311 4.72 -13.52 -0.51
N SER A 312 5.96 -13.93 -0.78
CA SER A 312 7.09 -13.04 -1.07
C SER A 312 6.84 -12.13 -2.29
N ALA A 313 7.37 -10.90 -2.25
CA ALA A 313 7.46 -10.02 -3.43
C ALA A 313 8.18 -10.67 -4.62
N TYR A 314 9.04 -11.64 -4.37
CA TYR A 314 9.84 -12.35 -5.38
C TYR A 314 9.17 -13.64 -5.88
N HIS A 315 8.05 -14.05 -5.28
CA HIS A 315 7.30 -15.20 -5.78
C HIS A 315 6.50 -14.83 -7.04
N LYS A 316 6.51 -15.71 -8.04
CA LYS A 316 5.84 -15.47 -9.34
C LYS A 316 4.35 -15.17 -9.21
N GLU A 317 3.67 -15.77 -8.23
CA GLU A 317 2.23 -15.61 -8.00
C GLU A 317 1.87 -14.32 -7.23
N ILE A 318 2.85 -13.50 -6.83
CA ILE A 318 2.55 -12.22 -6.14
C ILE A 318 1.63 -11.30 -6.97
N ARG A 319 1.75 -11.36 -8.29
CA ARG A 319 0.94 -10.56 -9.21
C ARG A 319 -0.50 -11.05 -9.31
N GLU A 320 -0.74 -12.34 -8.99
CA GLU A 320 -2.06 -12.94 -9.03
C GLU A 320 -2.95 -12.50 -7.87
N LEU A 321 -2.39 -11.92 -6.80
CA LEU A 321 -3.19 -11.35 -5.71
C LEU A 321 -4.17 -10.26 -6.20
N ARG A 322 -3.78 -9.52 -7.24
CA ARG A 322 -4.69 -8.54 -7.85
C ARG A 322 -5.85 -9.23 -8.58
N ASN A 323 -5.55 -10.26 -9.35
CA ASN A 323 -6.58 -11.04 -10.05
C ASN A 323 -7.52 -11.70 -9.03
N LEU A 324 -6.96 -12.28 -7.96
CA LEU A 324 -7.74 -12.83 -6.84
C LEU A 324 -8.70 -11.78 -6.25
N GLY A 325 -8.19 -10.57 -5.97
CA GLY A 325 -9.02 -9.47 -5.46
C GLY A 325 -10.15 -9.08 -6.42
N ILE A 326 -9.87 -9.01 -7.74
CA ILE A 326 -10.85 -8.69 -8.77
C ILE A 326 -11.93 -9.79 -8.87
N GLU A 327 -11.52 -11.06 -8.95
CA GLU A 327 -12.45 -12.19 -9.08
C GLU A 327 -13.35 -12.34 -7.84
N LEU A 328 -12.78 -12.18 -6.64
CA LEU A 328 -13.57 -12.17 -5.41
C LEU A 328 -14.55 -11.01 -5.37
N LEU A 329 -14.15 -9.80 -5.80
CA LEU A 329 -15.05 -8.65 -5.84
C LEU A 329 -16.16 -8.81 -6.89
N ASP A 330 -15.85 -9.45 -8.02
CA ASP A 330 -16.84 -9.75 -9.06
C ASP A 330 -17.89 -10.80 -8.60
N SER A 331 -17.50 -11.71 -7.70
CA SER A 331 -18.37 -12.75 -7.13
C SER A 331 -19.34 -12.23 -6.05
N MET A 332 -19.26 -10.94 -5.69
CA MET A 332 -20.08 -10.28 -4.65
C MET A 332 -21.23 -9.51 -5.27
#